data_64bacc53b74fd699fcf93726b387048d
#
_entry.id   64bacc53b74fd699fcf93726b387048d
#
_cell.length_a   1.000
_cell.length_b   1.000
_cell.length_c   1.000
_cell.angle_alpha   90.00
_cell.angle_beta   90.00
_cell.angle_gamma   90.00
#
_symmetry.space_group_name_H-M   'P 1'
#
loop_
_entity.id
_entity.type
_entity.pdbx_description
1 polymer ?
#
loop_
_entity_poly.entity_id
_entity_poly.type
_entity_poly.pdbx_seq_one_letter_code
_entity_poly.pdbx_strand_id
1 'polypeptide(L)'
;MYRWELADPAEREFASLSQSVQAALTAFMDAVVIVDPIEYQRHPSDPRDLSKLLRTLHFGQHHEGLVTFLVYPPDDLVLVVKIQWLGS
;
A
#
# COMPACT_ATOMS: atom_id res chain seq x y z
N MET A 1 -7.89 -3.67 -15.16
CA MET A 1 -7.36 -2.50 -14.43
C MET A 1 -7.28 -2.81 -12.95
N TYR A 2 -6.14 -2.52 -12.33
CA TYR A 2 -5.97 -2.74 -10.89
C TYR A 2 -6.69 -1.66 -10.09
N ARG A 3 -7.13 -2.02 -8.89
CA ARG A 3 -7.67 -1.10 -7.90
C ARG A 3 -6.94 -1.32 -6.59
N TRP A 4 -7.07 -0.39 -5.67
CA TRP A 4 -6.50 -0.57 -4.34
C TRP A 4 -7.59 -0.41 -3.28
N GLU A 5 -7.42 -1.17 -2.20
CA GLU A 5 -8.34 -1.17 -1.07
C GLU A 5 -7.54 -1.20 0.22
N LEU A 6 -8.18 -0.79 1.30
CA LEU A 6 -7.59 -0.79 2.64
C LEU A 6 -8.13 -1.97 3.43
N ALA A 7 -7.24 -2.78 4.00
CA ALA A 7 -7.63 -3.78 4.99
C ALA A 7 -8.05 -3.08 6.28
N ASP A 8 -8.77 -3.78 7.16
CA ASP A 8 -9.34 -3.18 8.37
C ASP A 8 -8.33 -2.39 9.22
N PRO A 9 -7.14 -2.92 9.54
CA PRO A 9 -6.16 -2.14 10.30
C PRO A 9 -5.73 -0.88 9.55
N ALA A 10 -5.55 -0.98 8.24
CA ALA A 10 -5.12 0.17 7.42
C ALA A 10 -6.21 1.22 7.30
N GLU A 11 -7.49 0.83 7.31
CA GLU A 11 -8.59 1.79 7.31
C GLU A 11 -8.54 2.71 8.53
N ARG A 12 -8.28 2.15 9.70
CA ARG A 12 -8.15 2.94 10.92
C ARG A 12 -6.94 3.85 10.88
N GLU A 13 -5.83 3.34 10.38
CA GLU A 13 -4.61 4.12 10.24
C GLU A 13 -4.83 5.28 9.27
N PHE A 14 -5.49 5.02 8.14
CA PHE A 14 -5.81 6.04 7.16
C PHE A 14 -6.72 7.13 7.76
N ALA A 15 -7.75 6.71 8.50
CA ALA A 15 -8.70 7.64 9.11
C ALA A 15 -8.03 8.56 10.14
N SER A 16 -6.93 8.12 10.76
CA SER A 16 -6.20 8.93 11.74
C SER A 16 -5.25 9.94 11.11
N LEU A 17 -5.01 9.86 9.80
CA LEU A 17 -4.11 10.78 9.11
C LEU A 17 -4.79 12.12 8.84
N SER A 18 -3.98 13.19 8.75
CA SER A 18 -4.51 14.48 8.30
C SER A 18 -5.00 14.38 6.85
N GLN A 19 -5.88 15.31 6.45
CA GLN A 19 -6.40 15.34 5.09
C GLN A 19 -5.30 15.43 4.03
N SER A 20 -4.28 16.23 4.29
CA SER A 20 -3.16 16.37 3.34
C SER A 20 -2.38 15.09 3.17
N VAL A 21 -2.20 14.32 4.25
CA VAL A 21 -1.50 13.04 4.20
C VAL A 21 -2.37 11.99 3.50
N GLN A 22 -3.66 11.98 3.78
CA GLN A 22 -4.59 11.09 3.07
C GLN A 22 -4.57 11.35 1.56
N ALA A 23 -4.56 12.62 1.16
CA ALA A 23 -4.48 12.99 -0.24
C ALA A 23 -3.15 12.57 -0.88
N ALA A 24 -2.05 12.70 -0.14
CA ALA A 24 -0.73 12.29 -0.63
C ALA A 24 -0.69 10.77 -0.84
N LEU A 25 -1.24 9.99 0.08
CA LEU A 25 -1.28 8.53 -0.08
C LEU A 25 -2.18 8.14 -1.25
N THR A 26 -3.34 8.75 -1.37
CA THR A 26 -4.27 8.47 -2.48
C THR A 26 -3.59 8.74 -3.82
N ALA A 27 -2.93 9.89 -3.95
CA ALA A 27 -2.21 10.24 -5.18
C ALA A 27 -1.08 9.26 -5.47
N PHE A 28 -0.35 8.83 -4.44
CA PHE A 28 0.72 7.85 -4.60
C PHE A 28 0.17 6.51 -5.09
N MET A 29 -0.90 6.01 -4.49
CA MET A 29 -1.51 4.74 -4.90
C MET A 29 -2.01 4.83 -6.33
N ASP A 30 -2.70 5.91 -6.69
CA ASP A 30 -3.30 6.07 -8.01
C ASP A 30 -2.27 6.30 -9.12
N ALA A 31 -1.20 7.03 -8.83
CA ALA A 31 -0.23 7.43 -9.85
C ALA A 31 0.96 6.47 -9.96
N VAL A 32 1.27 5.73 -8.91
CA VAL A 32 2.48 4.89 -8.86
C VAL A 32 2.12 3.43 -8.72
N VAL A 33 1.40 3.07 -7.66
CA VAL A 33 1.27 1.67 -7.28
C VAL A 33 0.38 0.89 -8.25
N ILE A 34 -0.81 1.42 -8.57
CA ILE A 34 -1.74 0.66 -9.42
C ILE A 34 -1.47 0.80 -10.91
N VAL A 35 -0.51 1.65 -11.31
CA VAL A 35 -0.14 1.80 -12.72
C VAL A 35 0.56 0.53 -13.22
N ASP A 36 1.49 0.00 -12.43
CA ASP A 36 2.16 -1.26 -12.77
C ASP A 36 2.43 -2.05 -11.49
N PRO A 37 1.37 -2.58 -10.85
CA PRO A 37 1.54 -3.26 -9.58
C PRO A 37 2.29 -4.58 -9.67
N ILE A 38 2.37 -5.20 -10.84
CA ILE A 38 3.09 -6.46 -11.03
C ILE A 38 4.58 -6.28 -10.70
N GLU A 39 5.13 -5.09 -10.92
CA GLU A 39 6.51 -4.77 -10.56
C GLU A 39 6.76 -5.01 -9.07
N TYR A 40 5.73 -4.83 -8.24
CA TYR A 40 5.84 -4.96 -6.79
C TYR A 40 5.41 -6.34 -6.27
N GLN A 41 4.92 -7.21 -7.18
CA GLN A 41 4.50 -8.55 -6.77
C GLN A 41 5.73 -9.38 -6.37
N ARG A 42 5.59 -10.14 -5.29
CA ARG A 42 6.63 -11.05 -4.84
C ARG A 42 6.15 -12.49 -4.93
N HIS A 43 7.09 -13.38 -5.22
CA HIS A 43 6.83 -14.82 -5.26
C HIS A 43 7.51 -15.44 -4.02
N PRO A 44 6.75 -15.85 -3.00
CA PRO A 44 7.34 -16.42 -1.80
C PRO A 44 7.92 -17.81 -2.08
N SER A 45 8.98 -18.15 -1.37
CA SER A 45 9.54 -19.50 -1.40
C SER A 45 8.61 -20.51 -0.73
N ASP A 46 7.79 -20.05 0.22
CA ASP A 46 6.73 -20.83 0.86
C ASP A 46 5.40 -20.13 0.62
N PRO A 47 4.49 -20.73 -0.20
CA PRO A 47 3.20 -20.09 -0.50
C PRO A 47 2.30 -19.89 0.71
N ARG A 48 2.60 -20.54 1.84
CA ARG A 48 1.83 -20.37 3.07
C ARG A 48 2.26 -19.17 3.89
N ASP A 49 3.43 -18.59 3.58
CA ASP A 49 3.96 -17.44 4.32
C ASP A 49 3.58 -16.14 3.59
N LEU A 50 2.38 -15.65 3.90
CA LEU A 50 1.85 -14.44 3.27
C LEU A 50 2.66 -13.20 3.59
N SER A 51 3.42 -13.20 4.69
CA SER A 51 4.25 -12.03 5.06
C SER A 51 5.32 -11.75 4.01
N LYS A 52 5.74 -12.76 3.26
CA LYS A 52 6.74 -12.60 2.20
C LYS A 52 6.17 -12.00 0.93
N LEU A 53 4.85 -11.89 0.83
CA LEU A 53 4.18 -11.21 -0.29
C LEU A 53 4.09 -9.71 -0.07
N LEU A 54 4.30 -9.25 1.16
CA LEU A 54 4.14 -7.85 1.50
C LEU A 54 5.27 -7.00 0.92
N ARG A 55 4.92 -5.81 0.47
CA ARG A 55 5.86 -4.81 -0.02
C ARG A 55 5.63 -3.51 0.70
N THR A 56 6.70 -2.84 1.10
CA THR A 56 6.61 -1.54 1.76
C THR A 56 7.32 -0.50 0.91
N LEU A 57 6.62 0.59 0.63
CA LEU A 57 7.16 1.71 -0.12
C LEU A 57 7.01 2.99 0.70
N HIS A 58 7.91 3.94 0.45
CA HIS A 58 7.80 5.28 1.02
C HIS A 58 6.85 6.14 0.18
N PHE A 59 6.10 6.99 0.84
CA PHE A 59 5.29 8.01 0.16
C PHE A 59 5.41 9.34 0.91
N GLY A 60 4.93 10.42 0.28
CA GLY A 60 5.03 11.75 0.84
C GLY A 60 6.21 12.53 0.28
N GLN A 61 6.15 13.85 0.41
CA GLN A 61 7.11 14.76 -0.21
C GLN A 61 8.55 14.51 0.27
N HIS A 62 8.72 14.12 1.53
CA HIS A 62 10.02 13.84 2.13
C HIS A 62 10.15 12.38 2.58
N HIS A 63 9.36 11.47 1.98
CA HIS A 63 9.37 10.05 2.29
C HIS A 63 9.02 9.75 3.76
N GLU A 64 8.17 10.60 4.38
CA GLU A 64 7.79 10.43 5.78
C GLU A 64 6.79 9.30 6.00
N GLY A 65 6.10 8.88 4.95
CA GLY A 65 5.09 7.83 5.04
C GLY A 65 5.62 6.49 4.58
N LEU A 66 5.06 5.44 5.13
CA LEU A 66 5.30 4.06 4.71
C LEU A 66 3.96 3.40 4.46
N VAL A 67 3.80 2.79 3.30
CA VAL A 67 2.62 2.00 2.97
C VAL A 67 3.04 0.57 2.68
N THR A 68 2.41 -0.37 3.37
CA THR A 68 2.65 -1.80 3.19
C THR A 68 1.44 -2.41 2.51
N PHE A 69 1.67 -3.14 1.43
CA PHE A 69 0.60 -3.71 0.64
C PHE A 69 1.03 -5.04 0.04
N LEU A 70 0.04 -5.77 -0.47
CA LEU A 70 0.30 -6.94 -1.30
C LEU A 70 -0.44 -6.77 -2.64
N VAL A 71 0.10 -7.40 -3.68
CA VAL A 71 -0.52 -7.41 -5.01
C VAL A 71 -1.19 -8.77 -5.19
N TYR A 72 -2.48 -8.74 -5.51
CA TYR A 72 -3.27 -9.96 -5.73
C TYR A 72 -3.83 -9.95 -7.15
N PRO A 73 -3.09 -10.50 -8.12
CA PRO A 73 -3.48 -10.43 -9.54
C PRO A 73 -4.82 -11.09 -9.88
N PRO A 74 -5.24 -12.22 -9.23
CA PRO A 74 -6.51 -12.84 -9.61
C PRO A 74 -7.71 -11.89 -9.51
N ASP A 75 -7.68 -10.91 -8.59
CA ASP A 75 -8.76 -9.93 -8.41
C ASP A 75 -8.40 -8.55 -8.90
N ASP A 76 -7.27 -8.38 -9.58
CA ASP A 76 -6.73 -7.07 -9.96
C ASP A 76 -6.70 -6.13 -8.75
N LEU A 77 -6.20 -6.62 -7.63
CA LEU A 77 -6.29 -5.94 -6.35
C LEU A 77 -4.90 -5.67 -5.78
N VAL A 78 -4.72 -4.44 -5.29
CA VAL A 78 -3.63 -4.07 -4.39
C VAL A 78 -4.26 -3.83 -3.03
N LEU A 79 -3.92 -4.65 -2.05
CA LEU A 79 -4.50 -4.56 -0.72
C LEU A 79 -3.48 -3.91 0.23
N VAL A 80 -3.84 -2.74 0.74
CA VAL A 80 -3.03 -2.02 1.73
C VAL A 80 -3.33 -2.59 3.10
N VAL A 81 -2.29 -3.06 3.79
CA VAL A 81 -2.45 -3.73 5.09
C VAL A 81 -1.91 -2.88 6.23
N LYS A 82 -1.05 -1.90 5.96
CA LYS A 82 -0.47 -1.06 7.00
C LYS A 82 -0.07 0.29 6.43
N ILE A 83 -0.32 1.35 7.20
CA ILE A 83 0.11 2.70 6.88
C ILE A 83 0.79 3.27 8.10
N GLN A 84 1.99 3.85 7.92
CA GLN A 84 2.72 4.53 8.98
C GLN A 84 3.05 5.93 8.53
N TRP A 85 2.86 6.90 9.42
CA TRP A 85 3.27 8.28 9.15
C TRP A 85 4.26 8.71 10.23
N LEU A 86 5.48 9.01 9.79
CA LEU A 86 6.60 9.36 10.66
C LEU A 86 6.84 10.87 10.70
N GLY A 87 6.08 11.62 9.91
CA GLY A 87 6.15 13.07 9.92
C GLY A 87 5.33 13.69 11.05
N SER A 88 5.53 14.95 11.29
CA SER A 88 4.78 15.71 12.29
C SER A 88 3.59 16.45 11.69
#